data_dd099e6111abc7abd81c3903bd2bbbf8
#
_entry.id   dd099e6111abc7abd81c3903bd2bbbf8
#
_cell.length_a   1.000
_cell.length_b   1.000
_cell.length_c   1.000
_cell.angle_alpha   90.00
_cell.angle_beta   90.00
_cell.angle_gamma   90.00
#
_symmetry.space_group_name_H-M   'P 1'
#
loop_
_entity.id
_entity.type
_entity.pdbx_description
1 polymer ?
#
loop_
_entity_poly.entity_id
_entity_poly.type
_entity_poly.pdbx_seq_one_letter_code
_entity_poly.pdbx_strand_id
1 'polypeptide(L)'
;LALGTSAVAMVMGRIGTGFVSANSITVVTQQLTTVVIQGICHASCIMTGHTLGHGEREKAQQQAWTFLILGLVVGILGGGLIKVLSRPIIGLYNITPETAQIAGELMDAIAFIVIFQSMNSILTKGVLRGGGDTKFLMVADIIFLWAASLPLGILAGLVWHLDAFWIYVFLKIDQICKSIWCVFRLRSGKWIKTFSKEKMNHAK
;
A
#
# COMPACT_ATOMS: atom_id res chain seq x y z
N LEU A 1 -4.24 -3.87 -12.94
CA LEU A 1 -3.27 -3.11 -12.12
C LEU A 1 -2.22 -2.40 -12.98
N ALA A 2 -1.56 -3.09 -13.93
CA ALA A 2 -0.53 -2.48 -14.78
C ALA A 2 -1.01 -1.23 -15.53
N LEU A 3 -2.19 -1.28 -16.14
CA LEU A 3 -2.78 -0.11 -16.82
C LEU A 3 -3.02 1.07 -15.86
N GLY A 4 -3.45 0.80 -14.63
CA GLY A 4 -3.66 1.83 -13.62
C GLY A 4 -2.35 2.48 -13.17
N THR A 5 -1.28 1.71 -12.97
CA THR A 5 0.04 2.27 -12.64
C THR A 5 0.62 3.08 -13.79
N SER A 6 0.41 2.65 -15.04
CA SER A 6 0.78 3.44 -16.22
C SER A 6 0.01 4.76 -16.31
N ALA A 7 -1.28 4.76 -16.00
CA ALA A 7 -2.09 5.98 -15.96
C ALA A 7 -1.59 6.96 -14.88
N VAL A 8 -1.24 6.47 -13.69
CA VAL A 8 -0.63 7.30 -12.64
C VAL A 8 0.70 7.90 -13.12
N ALA A 9 1.55 7.11 -13.78
CA ALA A 9 2.82 7.60 -14.34
C ALA A 9 2.60 8.68 -15.42
N MET A 10 1.56 8.54 -16.27
CA MET A 10 1.20 9.57 -17.25
C MET A 10 0.78 10.89 -16.57
N VAL A 11 -0.01 10.81 -15.50
CA VAL A 11 -0.41 12.00 -14.71
C VAL A 11 0.82 12.67 -14.12
N MET A 12 1.74 11.92 -13.52
CA MET A 12 3.00 12.45 -12.98
C MET A 12 3.84 13.12 -14.07
N GLY A 13 3.94 12.52 -15.26
CA GLY A 13 4.66 13.08 -16.40
C GLY A 13 4.08 14.41 -16.91
N ARG A 14 2.76 14.61 -16.79
CA ARG A 14 2.09 15.88 -17.16
C ARG A 14 2.25 16.98 -16.13
N ILE A 15 2.51 16.63 -14.87
CA ILE A 15 2.74 17.62 -13.80
C ILE A 15 4.06 18.34 -14.01
N GLY A 16 5.11 17.65 -14.45
CA GLY A 16 6.40 18.24 -14.76
C GLY A 16 7.58 17.27 -14.65
N THR A 17 8.65 17.56 -15.40
CA THR A 17 9.87 16.73 -15.40
C THR A 17 10.59 16.74 -14.06
N GLY A 18 10.57 17.85 -13.33
CA GLY A 18 11.12 17.97 -11.97
C GLY A 18 10.41 17.05 -10.97
N PHE A 19 9.08 16.94 -11.08
CA PHE A 19 8.29 16.03 -10.26
C PHE A 19 8.62 14.57 -10.53
N VAL A 20 8.79 14.18 -11.81
CA VAL A 20 9.17 12.81 -12.20
C VAL A 20 10.57 12.46 -11.69
N SER A 21 11.52 13.39 -11.84
CA SER A 21 12.90 13.20 -11.36
C SER A 21 12.94 13.04 -9.85
N ALA A 22 12.26 13.91 -9.11
CA ALA A 22 12.14 13.84 -7.67
C ALA A 22 11.47 12.53 -7.21
N ASN A 23 10.39 12.10 -7.89
CA ASN A 23 9.72 10.85 -7.60
C ASN A 23 10.64 9.63 -7.83
N SER A 24 11.49 9.66 -8.83
CA SER A 24 12.45 8.57 -9.09
C SER A 24 13.44 8.38 -7.93
N ILE A 25 13.92 9.48 -7.34
CA ILE A 25 14.79 9.43 -6.17
C ILE A 25 14.05 8.85 -4.96
N THR A 26 12.81 9.27 -4.75
CA THR A 26 12.01 8.83 -3.61
C THR A 26 11.61 7.36 -3.71
N VAL A 27 11.36 6.84 -4.92
CA VAL A 27 11.04 5.43 -5.17
C VAL A 27 12.18 4.52 -4.71
N VAL A 28 13.44 4.88 -4.95
CA VAL A 28 14.59 4.08 -4.49
C VAL A 28 14.59 3.95 -2.96
N THR A 29 14.36 5.05 -2.25
CA THR A 29 14.26 5.04 -0.78
C THR A 29 13.09 4.21 -0.29
N GLN A 30 11.95 4.33 -0.95
CA GLN A 30 10.74 3.57 -0.61
C GLN A 30 10.94 2.06 -0.81
N GLN A 31 11.71 1.63 -1.80
CA GLN A 31 12.00 0.23 -2.06
C GLN A 31 12.68 -0.46 -0.86
N LEU A 32 13.58 0.21 -0.16
CA LEU A 32 14.22 -0.33 1.04
C LEU A 32 13.20 -0.74 2.12
N THR A 33 12.23 0.13 2.37
CA THR A 33 11.14 -0.15 3.32
C THR A 33 10.18 -1.22 2.78
N THR A 34 9.91 -1.19 1.48
CA THR A 34 8.99 -2.13 0.82
C THR A 34 9.49 -3.57 0.90
N VAL A 35 10.80 -3.82 0.83
CA VAL A 35 11.36 -5.18 0.96
C VAL A 35 10.98 -5.82 2.30
N VAL A 36 11.10 -5.08 3.39
CA VAL A 36 10.72 -5.57 4.74
C VAL A 36 9.21 -5.86 4.79
N ILE A 37 8.40 -4.95 4.28
CA ILE A 37 6.94 -5.11 4.22
C ILE A 37 6.56 -6.35 3.40
N GLN A 38 7.21 -6.60 2.26
CA GLN A 38 6.95 -7.77 1.42
C GLN A 38 7.30 -9.08 2.13
N GLY A 39 8.40 -9.12 2.87
CA GLY A 39 8.76 -10.29 3.71
C GLY A 39 7.64 -10.64 4.70
N ILE A 40 7.12 -9.65 5.41
CA ILE A 40 6.01 -9.82 6.35
C ILE A 40 4.72 -10.23 5.64
N CYS A 41 4.44 -9.66 4.46
CA CYS A 41 3.28 -10.05 3.64
C CYS A 41 3.32 -11.54 3.27
N HIS A 42 4.47 -12.05 2.83
CA HIS A 42 4.63 -13.45 2.48
C HIS A 42 4.48 -14.36 3.71
N ALA A 43 5.12 -14.00 4.82
CA ALA A 43 4.99 -14.74 6.07
C ALA A 43 3.54 -14.80 6.55
N SER A 44 2.84 -13.66 6.56
CA SER A 44 1.44 -13.59 6.99
C SER A 44 0.50 -14.37 6.07
N CYS A 45 0.76 -14.40 4.76
CA CYS A 45 -0.01 -15.19 3.80
C CYS A 45 0.12 -16.68 4.09
N ILE A 46 1.35 -17.16 4.29
CA ILE A 46 1.65 -18.58 4.56
C ILE A 46 1.04 -18.99 5.91
N MET A 47 1.26 -18.22 6.97
CA MET A 47 0.74 -18.52 8.30
C MET A 47 -0.78 -18.53 8.32
N THR A 48 -1.43 -17.56 7.69
CA THR A 48 -2.89 -17.50 7.60
C THR A 48 -3.45 -18.69 6.82
N GLY A 49 -2.84 -19.01 5.67
CA GLY A 49 -3.24 -20.15 4.86
C GLY A 49 -3.09 -21.48 5.59
N HIS A 50 -2.00 -21.65 6.33
CA HIS A 50 -1.74 -22.86 7.14
C HIS A 50 -2.77 -23.01 8.27
N THR A 51 -3.02 -21.95 9.04
CA THR A 51 -3.99 -21.93 10.15
C THR A 51 -5.41 -22.24 9.65
N LEU A 52 -5.79 -21.68 8.50
CA LEU A 52 -7.10 -21.94 7.88
C LEU A 52 -7.18 -23.36 7.31
N GLY A 53 -6.07 -23.91 6.80
CA GLY A 53 -5.98 -25.28 6.35
C GLY A 53 -6.23 -26.31 7.46
N HIS A 54 -5.90 -25.97 8.70
CA HIS A 54 -6.23 -26.76 9.89
C HIS A 54 -7.65 -26.52 10.43
N GLY A 55 -8.42 -25.61 9.82
CA GLY A 55 -9.79 -25.30 10.23
C GLY A 55 -9.91 -24.36 11.43
N GLU A 56 -8.81 -23.82 11.93
CA GLU A 56 -8.73 -22.96 13.12
C GLU A 56 -9.10 -21.49 12.78
N ARG A 57 -10.38 -21.22 12.53
CA ARG A 57 -10.86 -19.89 12.10
C ARG A 57 -10.65 -18.78 13.13
N GLU A 58 -10.91 -19.07 14.40
CA GLU A 58 -10.75 -18.08 15.47
C GLU A 58 -9.30 -17.66 15.63
N LYS A 59 -8.39 -18.63 15.55
CA LYS A 59 -6.95 -18.39 15.60
C LYS A 59 -6.46 -17.59 14.39
N ALA A 60 -6.98 -17.90 13.19
CA ALA A 60 -6.71 -17.09 12.00
C ALA A 60 -7.17 -15.64 12.14
N GLN A 61 -8.33 -15.41 12.75
CA GLN A 61 -8.84 -14.07 13.03
C GLN A 61 -7.95 -13.31 14.04
N GLN A 62 -7.48 -13.96 15.09
CA GLN A 62 -6.55 -13.37 16.06
C GLN A 62 -5.19 -13.05 15.41
N GLN A 63 -4.66 -13.97 14.61
CA GLN A 63 -3.43 -13.74 13.83
C GLN A 63 -3.58 -12.55 12.88
N ALA A 64 -4.72 -12.41 12.24
CA ALA A 64 -4.99 -11.29 11.33
C ALA A 64 -4.94 -9.93 12.05
N TRP A 65 -5.47 -9.82 13.27
CA TRP A 65 -5.34 -8.63 14.09
C TRP A 65 -3.89 -8.37 14.51
N THR A 66 -3.14 -9.41 14.86
CA THR A 66 -1.71 -9.30 15.17
C THR A 66 -0.92 -8.78 13.96
N PHE A 67 -1.19 -9.27 12.76
CA PHE A 67 -0.57 -8.79 11.53
C PHE A 67 -0.97 -7.36 11.19
N LEU A 68 -2.19 -6.92 11.49
CA LEU A 68 -2.60 -5.52 11.35
C LEU A 68 -1.74 -4.60 12.22
N ILE A 69 -1.58 -4.95 13.51
CA ILE A 69 -0.77 -4.17 14.47
C ILE A 69 0.69 -4.17 14.01
N LEU A 70 1.21 -5.31 13.61
CA LEU A 70 2.57 -5.43 13.08
C LEU A 70 2.76 -4.55 11.85
N GLY A 71 1.79 -4.52 10.95
CA GLY A 71 1.79 -3.66 9.77
C GLY A 71 1.82 -2.17 10.13
N LEU A 72 1.08 -1.78 11.15
CA LEU A 72 1.09 -0.41 11.66
C LEU A 72 2.46 -0.04 12.24
N VAL A 73 3.03 -0.89 13.09
CA VAL A 73 4.34 -0.66 13.71
C VAL A 73 5.43 -0.56 12.64
N VAL A 74 5.48 -1.50 11.71
CA VAL A 74 6.46 -1.49 10.61
C VAL A 74 6.26 -0.27 9.70
N GLY A 75 5.03 0.13 9.46
CA GLY A 75 4.71 1.35 8.71
C GLY A 75 5.23 2.61 9.39
N ILE A 76 5.04 2.74 10.69
CA ILE A 76 5.53 3.89 11.47
C ILE A 76 7.06 3.92 11.50
N LEU A 77 7.70 2.78 11.74
CA LEU A 77 9.17 2.68 11.73
C LEU A 77 9.73 2.98 10.34
N GLY A 78 9.12 2.44 9.30
CA GLY A 78 9.50 2.69 7.90
C GLY A 78 9.32 4.15 7.49
N GLY A 79 8.21 4.77 7.86
CA GLY A 79 7.95 6.19 7.62
C GLY A 79 8.94 7.08 8.38
N GLY A 80 9.23 6.76 9.63
CA GLY A 80 10.26 7.46 10.42
C GLY A 80 11.64 7.34 9.80
N LEU A 81 12.02 6.15 9.35
CA LEU A 81 13.30 5.92 8.66
C LEU A 81 13.40 6.72 7.37
N ILE A 82 12.36 6.74 6.55
CA ILE A 82 12.31 7.54 5.31
C ILE A 82 12.50 9.02 5.63
N LYS A 83 11.83 9.53 6.66
CA LYS A 83 11.95 10.94 7.06
C LYS A 83 13.36 11.30 7.54
N VAL A 84 14.00 10.43 8.31
CA VAL A 84 15.39 10.63 8.78
C VAL A 84 16.37 10.59 7.62
N LEU A 85 16.19 9.64 6.69
CA LEU A 85 17.08 9.46 5.54
C LEU A 85 16.79 10.45 4.38
N SER A 86 15.68 11.17 4.39
CA SER A 86 15.29 12.06 3.29
C SER A 86 16.35 13.12 2.97
N ARG A 87 16.83 13.83 3.97
CA ARG A 87 17.84 14.89 3.80
C ARG A 87 19.18 14.36 3.29
N PRO A 88 19.83 13.34 3.92
CA PRO A 88 21.09 12.81 3.42
C PRO A 88 20.96 12.19 2.03
N ILE A 89 19.87 11.51 1.71
CA ILE A 89 19.69 10.91 0.39
C ILE A 89 19.56 11.99 -0.69
N ILE A 90 18.73 13.01 -0.48
CA ILE A 90 18.57 14.11 -1.43
C ILE A 90 19.91 14.82 -1.65
N GLY A 91 20.73 14.99 -0.61
CA GLY A 91 22.04 15.63 -0.69
C GLY A 91 23.09 14.83 -1.49
N LEU A 92 22.88 13.52 -1.69
CA LEU A 92 23.77 12.68 -2.53
C LEU A 92 23.54 12.87 -4.03
N TYR A 93 22.40 13.43 -4.42
CA TYR A 93 22.06 13.66 -5.83
C TYR A 93 22.40 15.09 -6.25
N ASN A 94 23.11 15.25 -7.36
CA ASN A 94 23.37 16.53 -8.00
C ASN A 94 22.13 16.99 -8.78
N ILE A 95 21.16 17.56 -8.07
CA ILE A 95 19.89 18.05 -8.63
C ILE A 95 19.73 19.54 -8.39
N THR A 96 18.85 20.18 -9.16
CA THR A 96 18.54 21.58 -8.98
C THR A 96 17.88 21.83 -7.62
N PRO A 97 18.05 23.00 -6.99
CA PRO A 97 17.42 23.31 -5.69
C PRO A 97 15.90 23.13 -5.71
N GLU A 98 15.26 23.48 -6.84
CA GLU A 98 13.83 23.30 -7.05
C GLU A 98 13.42 21.82 -7.01
N THR A 99 14.13 20.95 -7.73
CA THR A 99 13.90 19.50 -7.70
C THR A 99 14.18 18.92 -6.32
N ALA A 100 15.16 19.42 -5.59
CA ALA A 100 15.47 19.00 -4.22
C ALA A 100 14.33 19.36 -3.25
N GLN A 101 13.69 20.53 -3.40
CA GLN A 101 12.53 20.89 -2.61
C GLN A 101 11.35 19.95 -2.88
N ILE A 102 11.03 19.71 -4.16
CA ILE A 102 9.97 18.77 -4.56
C ILE A 102 10.27 17.35 -4.00
N ALA A 103 11.51 16.89 -4.07
CA ALA A 103 11.91 15.61 -3.51
C ALA A 103 11.71 15.54 -1.98
N GLY A 104 11.98 16.63 -1.26
CA GLY A 104 11.73 16.73 0.18
C GLY A 104 10.24 16.60 0.53
N GLU A 105 9.39 17.31 -0.20
CA GLU A 105 7.93 17.23 -0.03
C GLU A 105 7.40 15.83 -0.38
N LEU A 106 7.91 15.20 -1.44
CA LEU A 106 7.56 13.83 -1.79
C LEU A 106 8.02 12.81 -0.74
N MET A 107 9.19 12.98 -0.15
CA MET A 107 9.67 12.13 0.94
C MET A 107 8.76 12.22 2.18
N ASP A 108 8.31 13.41 2.52
CA ASP A 108 7.35 13.61 3.62
C ASP A 108 6.00 12.96 3.32
N ALA A 109 5.50 13.09 2.10
CA ALA A 109 4.28 12.42 1.65
C ALA A 109 4.42 10.89 1.69
N ILE A 110 5.54 10.36 1.23
CA ILE A 110 5.82 8.92 1.25
C ILE A 110 5.93 8.40 2.67
N ALA A 111 6.59 9.12 3.58
CA ALA A 111 6.68 8.75 4.99
C ALA A 111 5.29 8.61 5.64
N PHE A 112 4.36 9.50 5.28
CA PHE A 112 2.97 9.42 5.71
C PHE A 112 2.23 8.25 5.08
N ILE A 113 2.31 8.11 3.76
CA ILE A 113 1.57 7.08 3.00
C ILE A 113 2.08 5.67 3.30
N VAL A 114 3.36 5.50 3.59
CA VAL A 114 3.98 4.18 3.90
C VAL A 114 3.30 3.51 5.09
N ILE A 115 2.79 4.25 6.06
CA ILE A 115 2.05 3.70 7.20
C ILE A 115 0.81 2.96 6.71
N PHE A 116 -0.01 3.60 5.88
CA PHE A 116 -1.21 2.99 5.29
C PHE A 116 -0.88 1.92 4.26
N GLN A 117 0.17 2.14 3.47
CA GLN A 117 0.66 1.17 2.48
C GLN A 117 1.12 -0.13 3.14
N SER A 118 1.81 -0.05 4.28
CA SER A 118 2.24 -1.22 5.06
C SER A 118 1.03 -2.01 5.56
N MET A 119 0.08 -1.35 6.22
CA MET A 119 -1.16 -1.98 6.66
C MET A 119 -1.92 -2.60 5.51
N ASN A 120 -2.15 -1.84 4.45
CA ASN A 120 -2.86 -2.31 3.26
C ASN A 120 -2.15 -3.52 2.63
N SER A 121 -0.84 -3.49 2.45
CA SER A 121 -0.08 -4.57 1.83
C SER A 121 -0.13 -5.86 2.66
N ILE A 122 0.04 -5.78 3.98
CA ILE A 122 0.01 -6.93 4.87
C ILE A 122 -1.41 -7.53 4.93
N LEU A 123 -2.44 -6.70 5.01
CA LEU A 123 -3.82 -7.17 4.99
C LEU A 123 -4.22 -7.76 3.64
N THR A 124 -3.95 -7.07 2.53
CA THR A 124 -4.39 -7.51 1.20
C THR A 124 -3.57 -8.69 0.68
N LYS A 125 -2.25 -8.52 0.59
CA LYS A 125 -1.35 -9.53 0.01
C LYS A 125 -1.02 -10.65 0.98
N GLY A 126 -1.10 -10.38 2.29
CA GLY A 126 -0.88 -11.36 3.34
C GLY A 126 -2.18 -12.04 3.74
N VAL A 127 -2.91 -11.42 4.65
CA VAL A 127 -4.04 -12.03 5.36
C VAL A 127 -5.20 -12.38 4.45
N LEU A 128 -5.78 -11.41 3.73
CA LEU A 128 -6.96 -11.62 2.89
C LEU A 128 -6.68 -12.58 1.73
N ARG A 129 -5.49 -12.50 1.14
CA ARG A 129 -5.06 -13.42 0.09
C ARG A 129 -4.87 -14.83 0.64
N GLY A 130 -4.26 -14.98 1.81
CA GLY A 130 -4.14 -16.26 2.54
C GLY A 130 -5.49 -16.84 2.91
N GLY A 131 -6.49 -16.01 3.17
CA GLY A 131 -7.89 -16.38 3.43
C GLY A 131 -8.71 -16.74 2.18
N GLY A 132 -8.15 -16.56 0.97
CA GLY A 132 -8.82 -16.90 -0.30
C GLY A 132 -9.78 -15.81 -0.82
N ASP A 133 -9.83 -14.62 -0.22
CA ASP A 133 -10.74 -13.53 -0.63
C ASP A 133 -10.17 -12.65 -1.76
N THR A 134 -9.57 -13.30 -2.77
CA THR A 134 -8.87 -12.64 -3.89
C THR A 134 -9.80 -11.83 -4.80
N LYS A 135 -11.06 -12.26 -4.97
CA LYS A 135 -12.05 -11.53 -5.78
C LYS A 135 -12.35 -10.16 -5.18
N PHE A 136 -12.54 -10.09 -3.86
CA PHE A 136 -12.75 -8.84 -3.14
C PHE A 136 -11.57 -7.89 -3.32
N LEU A 137 -10.33 -8.41 -3.20
CA LEU A 137 -9.12 -7.62 -3.38
C LEU A 137 -9.01 -7.03 -4.79
N MET A 138 -9.27 -7.84 -5.81
CA MET A 138 -9.24 -7.40 -7.20
C MET A 138 -10.24 -6.27 -7.47
N VAL A 139 -11.47 -6.42 -6.97
CA VAL A 139 -12.51 -5.40 -7.13
C VAL A 139 -12.14 -4.11 -6.38
N ALA A 140 -11.65 -4.23 -5.15
CA ALA A 140 -11.21 -3.08 -4.36
C ALA A 140 -10.05 -2.34 -5.05
N ASP A 141 -9.06 -3.06 -5.56
CA ASP A 141 -7.92 -2.48 -6.30
C ASP A 141 -8.36 -1.69 -7.54
N ILE A 142 -9.30 -2.23 -8.30
CA ILE A 142 -9.81 -1.56 -9.51
C ILE A 142 -10.61 -0.32 -9.12
N ILE A 143 -11.57 -0.45 -8.22
CA ILE A 143 -12.47 0.66 -7.85
C ILE A 143 -11.68 1.82 -7.24
N PHE A 144 -10.84 1.56 -6.23
CA PHE A 144 -10.13 2.64 -5.54
C PHE A 144 -9.07 3.30 -6.40
N LEU A 145 -8.40 2.57 -7.28
CA LEU A 145 -7.42 3.15 -8.18
C LEU A 145 -8.09 4.04 -9.24
N TRP A 146 -9.13 3.54 -9.90
CA TRP A 146 -9.78 4.25 -11.00
C TRP A 146 -10.78 5.29 -10.57
N ALA A 147 -11.52 5.08 -9.48
CA ALA A 147 -12.55 6.00 -9.00
C ALA A 147 -12.03 7.05 -8.01
N ALA A 148 -10.99 6.75 -7.24
CA ALA A 148 -10.46 7.67 -6.24
C ALA A 148 -9.09 8.23 -6.63
N SER A 149 -8.07 7.38 -6.84
CA SER A 149 -6.68 7.83 -7.01
C SER A 149 -6.48 8.65 -8.29
N LEU A 150 -6.94 8.17 -9.44
CA LEU A 150 -6.75 8.85 -10.72
C LEU A 150 -7.52 10.17 -10.82
N PRO A 151 -8.84 10.26 -10.54
CA PRO A 151 -9.55 11.52 -10.63
C PRO A 151 -9.03 12.57 -9.67
N LEU A 152 -8.77 12.19 -8.41
CA LEU A 152 -8.24 13.12 -7.40
C LEU A 152 -6.81 13.55 -7.70
N GLY A 153 -5.96 12.65 -8.22
CA GLY A 153 -4.62 12.98 -8.64
C GLY A 153 -4.59 13.96 -9.81
N ILE A 154 -5.48 13.80 -10.79
CA ILE A 154 -5.64 14.72 -11.91
C ILE A 154 -6.11 16.09 -11.41
N LEU A 155 -7.12 16.13 -10.55
CA LEU A 155 -7.63 17.39 -9.97
C LEU A 155 -6.55 18.11 -9.16
N ALA A 156 -5.83 17.39 -8.29
CA ALA A 156 -4.80 17.98 -7.45
C ALA A 156 -3.60 18.51 -8.25
N GLY A 157 -3.16 17.75 -9.26
CA GLY A 157 -1.96 18.10 -10.02
C GLY A 157 -2.20 19.05 -11.19
N LEU A 158 -3.30 18.89 -11.93
CA LEU A 158 -3.53 19.62 -13.18
C LEU A 158 -4.56 20.76 -13.05
N VAL A 159 -5.46 20.70 -12.08
CA VAL A 159 -6.52 21.71 -11.91
C VAL A 159 -6.21 22.64 -10.75
N TRP A 160 -5.84 22.08 -9.60
CA TRP A 160 -5.62 22.87 -8.39
C TRP A 160 -4.15 23.30 -8.20
N HIS A 161 -3.22 22.72 -8.95
CA HIS A 161 -1.77 23.01 -8.86
C HIS A 161 -1.27 23.04 -7.41
N LEU A 162 -1.64 22.02 -6.64
CA LEU A 162 -1.25 21.89 -5.24
C LEU A 162 0.25 21.56 -5.10
N ASP A 163 0.77 21.72 -3.88
CA ASP A 163 2.14 21.32 -3.54
C ASP A 163 2.38 19.82 -3.79
N ALA A 164 3.63 19.46 -4.08
CA ALA A 164 4.02 18.10 -4.41
C ALA A 164 3.59 17.07 -3.35
N PHE A 165 3.58 17.47 -2.07
CA PHE A 165 3.07 16.66 -0.96
C PHE A 165 1.61 16.24 -1.19
N TRP A 166 0.72 17.18 -1.44
CA TRP A 166 -0.71 16.93 -1.63
C TRP A 166 -1.00 16.16 -2.91
N ILE A 167 -0.31 16.48 -4.00
CA ILE A 167 -0.43 15.75 -5.26
C ILE A 167 -0.13 14.27 -5.05
N TYR A 168 0.96 13.95 -4.36
CA TYR A 168 1.34 12.58 -4.09
C TYR A 168 0.34 11.87 -3.15
N VAL A 169 -0.14 12.54 -2.12
CA VAL A 169 -1.15 11.99 -1.20
C VAL A 169 -2.44 11.66 -1.96
N PHE A 170 -2.91 12.53 -2.83
CA PHE A 170 -4.11 12.26 -3.64
C PHE A 170 -3.91 11.16 -4.68
N LEU A 171 -2.72 11.06 -5.29
CA LEU A 171 -2.37 9.96 -6.19
C LEU A 171 -2.30 8.60 -5.48
N LYS A 172 -2.06 8.61 -4.17
CA LYS A 172 -1.96 7.39 -3.33
C LYS A 172 -3.09 7.24 -2.33
N ILE A 173 -4.16 8.01 -2.47
CA ILE A 173 -5.32 7.97 -1.56
C ILE A 173 -6.00 6.58 -1.55
N ASP A 174 -5.82 5.81 -2.63
CA ASP A 174 -6.27 4.43 -2.73
C ASP A 174 -5.70 3.56 -1.60
N GLN A 175 -4.47 3.81 -1.13
CA GLN A 175 -3.85 3.07 -0.04
C GLN A 175 -4.59 3.30 1.28
N ILE A 176 -5.00 4.55 1.54
CA ILE A 176 -5.76 4.92 2.74
C ILE A 176 -7.16 4.29 2.69
N CYS A 177 -7.87 4.50 1.58
CA CYS A 177 -9.22 3.97 1.40
C CYS A 177 -9.25 2.44 1.49
N LYS A 178 -8.29 1.76 0.84
CA LYS A 178 -8.16 0.30 0.92
C LYS A 178 -7.83 -0.18 2.33
N SER A 179 -6.95 0.50 3.06
CA SER A 179 -6.62 0.14 4.43
C SER A 179 -7.87 0.13 5.30
N ILE A 180 -8.68 1.19 5.23
CA ILE A 180 -9.94 1.29 5.98
C ILE A 180 -10.91 0.18 5.57
N TRP A 181 -11.09 0.00 4.26
CA TRP A 181 -11.98 -1.03 3.71
C TRP A 181 -11.55 -2.44 4.13
N CYS A 182 -10.25 -2.74 4.08
CA CYS A 182 -9.71 -4.03 4.50
C CYS A 182 -9.89 -4.28 6.01
N VAL A 183 -9.75 -3.24 6.85
CA VAL A 183 -10.03 -3.35 8.29
C VAL A 183 -11.50 -3.68 8.54
N PHE A 184 -12.44 -3.03 7.83
CA PHE A 184 -13.86 -3.38 7.92
C PHE A 184 -14.12 -4.82 7.47
N ARG A 185 -13.49 -5.25 6.39
CA ARG A 185 -13.59 -6.62 5.90
C ARG A 185 -13.04 -7.63 6.89
N LEU A 186 -11.89 -7.34 7.51
CA LEU A 186 -11.29 -8.14 8.56
C LEU A 186 -12.23 -8.28 9.76
N ARG A 187 -12.79 -7.16 10.23
CA ARG A 187 -13.71 -7.14 11.37
C ARG A 187 -14.99 -7.94 11.11
N SER A 188 -15.48 -7.95 9.89
CA SER A 188 -16.68 -8.69 9.52
C SER A 188 -16.52 -10.21 9.51
N GLY A 189 -15.29 -10.74 9.59
CA GLY A 189 -14.99 -12.18 9.50
C GLY A 189 -15.30 -12.84 8.14
N LYS A 190 -15.89 -12.09 7.20
CA LYS A 190 -16.31 -12.61 5.88
C LYS A 190 -15.17 -12.87 4.90
N TRP A 191 -13.95 -12.55 5.28
CA TRP A 191 -12.74 -12.76 4.49
C TRP A 191 -12.27 -14.21 4.51
N ILE A 192 -12.69 -14.99 5.52
CA ILE A 192 -12.38 -16.42 5.63
C ILE A 192 -13.32 -17.18 4.70
N LYS A 193 -12.88 -17.41 3.47
CA LYS A 193 -13.61 -18.25 2.52
C LYS A 193 -13.21 -19.69 2.71
N THR A 194 -14.19 -20.48 3.01
CA THR A 194 -14.08 -21.85 3.48
C THR A 194 -13.44 -22.77 2.43
N PHE A 195 -12.25 -23.29 2.68
CA PHE A 195 -11.76 -24.55 2.10
C PHE A 195 -12.58 -25.76 2.61
N SER A 196 -13.54 -25.54 3.51
CA SER A 196 -14.26 -26.56 4.24
C SER A 196 -15.45 -27.18 3.47
N LYS A 197 -15.92 -26.59 2.38
CA LYS A 197 -17.03 -27.19 1.63
C LYS A 197 -16.61 -28.35 0.73
N GLU A 198 -15.38 -28.34 0.24
CA GLU A 198 -14.91 -29.41 -0.64
C GLU A 198 -14.52 -30.69 0.12
N LYS A 199 -13.93 -30.59 1.30
CA LYS A 199 -13.59 -31.79 2.10
C LYS A 199 -14.79 -32.53 2.68
N MET A 200 -15.93 -31.87 2.89
CA MET A 200 -17.15 -32.55 3.35
C MET A 200 -17.90 -33.27 2.23
N ASN A 201 -17.74 -32.88 0.98
CA ASN A 201 -18.37 -33.56 -0.16
C ASN A 201 -17.57 -34.75 -0.70
N HIS A 202 -16.28 -34.88 -0.36
CA HIS A 202 -15.48 -36.02 -0.72
C HIS A 202 -15.37 -37.08 0.40
N ALA A 203 -15.98 -36.85 1.55
CA ALA A 203 -16.04 -37.76 2.66
C ALA A 203 -17.45 -38.44 2.81
N LYS A 204 -18.29 -38.30 1.82
CA LYS A 204 -19.49 -39.09 1.58
C LYS A 204 -19.29 -39.86 0.26
#